data_ccf5f59f2a9660822a872ed54d727877
#
_entry.id   ccf5f59f2a9660822a872ed54d727877
#
_cell.length_a   1.000
_cell.length_b   1.000
_cell.length_c   1.000
_cell.angle_alpha   90.00
_cell.angle_beta   90.00
_cell.angle_gamma   90.00
#
_symmetry.space_group_name_H-M   'P 1'
#
loop_
_entity.id
_entity.type
_entity.pdbx_description
1 polymer ?
#
loop_
_entity_poly.entity_id
_entity_poly.type
_entity_poly.pdbx_seq_one_letter_code
_entity_poly.pdbx_strand_id
1 'polypeptide(L)'
;MVDLVDFTFLLVGVVVIAVVSPLIVPPGAQAFPHVLFWSWIAFGFIYLVLLKRSRFGTLGYYLGDIRIVNIQGERPSIWALTIRAMFVVFGPLNTVVDILWLTTDERRQALRDKFAHTYVIRTRAKPMGQGAIVYTTYTIFAVNFLFAEVRPVSGEAG
;
A
#
# COMPACT_ATOMS: atom_id res chain seq x y z
N MET A 1 1.41 12.59 3.12
CA MET A 1 0.75 13.39 2.06
C MET A 1 0.16 12.51 0.95
N VAL A 2 0.91 11.56 0.37
CA VAL A 2 0.44 10.64 -0.69
C VAL A 2 -0.77 9.82 -0.26
N ASP A 3 -0.72 9.20 0.91
CA ASP A 3 -1.83 8.39 1.41
C ASP A 3 -3.08 9.22 1.71
N LEU A 4 -2.92 10.51 2.07
CA LEU A 4 -4.04 11.42 2.27
C LEU A 4 -4.78 11.70 0.95
N VAL A 5 -4.03 11.89 -0.14
CA VAL A 5 -4.61 12.08 -1.49
C VAL A 5 -5.37 10.82 -1.92
N ASP A 6 -4.75 9.65 -1.75
CA ASP A 6 -5.37 8.37 -2.08
C ASP A 6 -6.63 8.13 -1.23
N PHE A 7 -6.59 8.45 0.07
CA PHE A 7 -7.73 8.33 0.97
C PHE A 7 -8.88 9.28 0.56
N THR A 8 -8.56 10.54 0.22
CA THR A 8 -9.56 11.49 -0.25
C THR A 8 -10.23 11.00 -1.53
N PHE A 9 -9.46 10.45 -2.46
CA PHE A 9 -10.00 9.88 -3.70
C PHE A 9 -10.92 8.69 -3.43
N LEU A 10 -10.54 7.81 -2.51
CA LEU A 10 -11.38 6.68 -2.09
C LEU A 10 -12.68 7.17 -1.45
N LEU A 11 -12.63 8.20 -0.60
CA LEU A 11 -13.82 8.79 0.02
C LEU A 11 -14.78 9.37 -1.03
N VAL A 12 -14.26 10.11 -1.99
CA VAL A 12 -15.05 10.62 -3.12
C VAL A 12 -15.67 9.45 -3.90
N GLY A 13 -14.93 8.39 -4.17
CA GLY A 13 -15.43 7.19 -4.84
C GLY A 13 -16.59 6.52 -4.07
N VAL A 14 -16.49 6.43 -2.75
CA VAL A 14 -17.59 5.93 -1.89
C VAL A 14 -18.85 6.78 -2.05
N VAL A 15 -18.70 8.10 -2.02
CA VAL A 15 -19.84 9.03 -2.20
C VAL A 15 -20.46 8.85 -3.59
N VAL A 16 -19.64 8.76 -4.64
CA VAL A 16 -20.14 8.54 -6.02
C VAL A 16 -20.89 7.21 -6.10
N ILE A 17 -20.34 6.12 -5.56
CA ILE A 17 -21.01 4.81 -5.54
C ILE A 17 -22.33 4.90 -4.79
N ALA A 18 -22.38 5.57 -3.63
CA ALA A 18 -23.59 5.73 -2.85
C ALA A 18 -24.68 6.51 -3.57
N VAL A 19 -24.30 7.52 -4.38
CA VAL A 19 -25.24 8.33 -5.18
C VAL A 19 -25.71 7.59 -6.42
N VAL A 20 -24.84 6.83 -7.07
CA VAL A 20 -25.15 6.15 -8.35
C VAL A 20 -25.87 4.82 -8.13
N SER A 21 -25.56 4.10 -7.07
CA SER A 21 -26.15 2.76 -6.82
C SER A 21 -27.70 2.77 -6.72
N PRO A 22 -28.39 3.78 -6.14
CA PRO A 22 -29.85 3.85 -6.14
C PRO A 22 -30.49 4.00 -7.55
N LEU A 23 -29.72 4.50 -8.53
CA LEU A 23 -30.17 4.63 -9.91
C LEU A 23 -30.16 3.30 -10.66
N ILE A 24 -29.34 2.33 -10.19
CA ILE A 24 -29.18 1.00 -10.79
C ILE A 24 -30.06 -0.01 -10.07
N VAL A 25 -30.08 0.02 -8.73
CA VAL A 25 -30.86 -0.88 -7.88
C VAL A 25 -31.64 -0.06 -6.87
N PRO A 26 -32.98 -0.18 -6.85
CA PRO A 26 -33.81 0.56 -5.88
C PRO A 26 -33.38 0.31 -4.43
N PRO A 27 -33.33 1.33 -3.56
CA PRO A 27 -32.89 1.18 -2.16
C PRO A 27 -33.73 0.18 -1.33
N GLY A 28 -34.97 -0.07 -1.71
CA GLY A 28 -35.84 -1.06 -1.07
C GLY A 28 -35.64 -2.50 -1.55
N ALA A 29 -34.81 -2.73 -2.57
CA ALA A 29 -34.52 -4.07 -3.05
C ALA A 29 -33.55 -4.78 -2.09
N GLN A 30 -33.78 -6.07 -1.84
CA GLN A 30 -32.89 -6.89 -0.99
C GLN A 30 -31.45 -6.95 -1.51
N ALA A 31 -31.24 -6.79 -2.82
CA ALA A 31 -29.94 -6.78 -3.45
C ALA A 31 -29.14 -5.47 -3.22
N PHE A 32 -29.79 -4.36 -2.83
CA PHE A 32 -29.16 -3.05 -2.73
C PHE A 32 -27.93 -3.02 -1.81
N PRO A 33 -27.98 -3.50 -0.54
CA PRO A 33 -26.80 -3.47 0.32
C PRO A 33 -25.66 -4.34 -0.21
N HIS A 34 -25.95 -5.44 -0.86
CA HIS A 34 -24.93 -6.31 -1.47
C HIS A 34 -24.25 -5.61 -2.67
N VAL A 35 -25.04 -4.97 -3.54
CA VAL A 35 -24.49 -4.23 -4.69
C VAL A 35 -23.61 -3.09 -4.19
N LEU A 36 -24.04 -2.31 -3.21
CA LEU A 36 -23.28 -1.21 -2.62
C LEU A 36 -21.95 -1.73 -2.04
N PHE A 37 -22.00 -2.78 -1.21
CA PHE A 37 -20.84 -3.36 -0.57
C PHE A 37 -19.81 -3.90 -1.58
N TRP A 38 -20.26 -4.71 -2.54
CA TRP A 38 -19.37 -5.30 -3.53
C TRP A 38 -18.79 -4.27 -4.52
N SER A 39 -19.56 -3.24 -4.88
CA SER A 39 -19.07 -2.15 -5.71
C SER A 39 -17.97 -1.38 -5.01
N TRP A 40 -18.10 -1.13 -3.71
CA TRP A 40 -17.08 -0.45 -2.93
C TRP A 40 -15.81 -1.31 -2.79
N ILE A 41 -15.94 -2.60 -2.49
CA ILE A 41 -14.80 -3.53 -2.42
C ILE A 41 -14.07 -3.60 -3.76
N ALA A 42 -14.81 -3.75 -4.87
CA ALA A 42 -14.23 -3.80 -6.21
C ALA A 42 -13.49 -2.49 -6.55
N PHE A 43 -14.11 -1.33 -6.26
CA PHE A 43 -13.49 -0.03 -6.47
C PHE A 43 -12.19 0.13 -5.67
N GLY A 44 -12.23 -0.19 -4.38
CA GLY A 44 -11.04 -0.14 -3.51
C GLY A 44 -9.93 -1.06 -4.00
N PHE A 45 -10.27 -2.28 -4.40
CA PHE A 45 -9.29 -3.25 -4.93
C PHE A 45 -8.68 -2.77 -6.26
N ILE A 46 -9.50 -2.28 -7.19
CA ILE A 46 -9.02 -1.73 -8.47
C ILE A 46 -8.08 -0.56 -8.20
N TYR A 47 -8.46 0.37 -7.33
CA TYR A 47 -7.68 1.57 -7.04
C TYR A 47 -6.39 1.26 -6.28
N LEU A 48 -6.48 0.53 -5.14
CA LEU A 48 -5.35 0.31 -4.24
C LEU A 48 -4.41 -0.81 -4.70
N VAL A 49 -4.87 -1.74 -5.51
CA VAL A 49 -4.07 -2.89 -5.94
C VAL A 49 -3.73 -2.79 -7.43
N LEU A 50 -4.74 -2.78 -8.31
CA LEU A 50 -4.48 -2.85 -9.75
C LEU A 50 -3.87 -1.56 -10.27
N LEU A 51 -4.39 -0.41 -9.87
CA LEU A 51 -3.87 0.89 -10.32
C LEU A 51 -2.47 1.16 -9.75
N LYS A 52 -2.20 0.81 -8.48
CA LYS A 52 -0.85 0.92 -7.88
C LYS A 52 0.18 0.04 -8.59
N ARG A 53 -0.24 -1.11 -9.12
CA ARG A 53 0.64 -1.97 -9.92
C ARG A 53 0.86 -1.46 -11.33
N SER A 54 -0.06 -0.69 -11.87
CA SER A 54 0.03 -0.14 -13.23
C SER A 54 1.21 0.83 -13.36
N ARG A 55 1.54 1.19 -14.60
CA ARG A 55 2.55 2.22 -14.89
C ARG A 55 2.12 3.63 -14.46
N PHE A 56 0.82 3.84 -14.29
CA PHE A 56 0.27 5.15 -13.94
C PHE A 56 0.32 5.39 -12.42
N GLY A 57 0.25 4.32 -11.61
CA GLY A 57 0.13 4.45 -10.16
C GLY A 57 -1.23 5.03 -9.74
N THR A 58 -1.42 5.26 -8.44
CA THR A 58 -2.55 6.03 -7.92
C THR A 58 -2.26 7.52 -8.01
N LEU A 59 -3.29 8.35 -7.88
CA LEU A 59 -3.16 9.81 -7.94
C LEU A 59 -2.14 10.33 -6.92
N GLY A 60 -2.16 9.80 -5.69
CA GLY A 60 -1.19 10.17 -4.66
C GLY A 60 0.25 9.82 -5.04
N TYR A 61 0.48 8.64 -5.63
CA TYR A 61 1.80 8.20 -6.08
C TYR A 61 2.31 9.00 -7.28
N TYR A 62 1.41 9.35 -8.20
CA TYR A 62 1.73 10.21 -9.33
C TYR A 62 2.16 11.62 -8.87
N LEU A 63 1.38 12.25 -7.98
CA LEU A 63 1.69 13.57 -7.43
C LEU A 63 2.94 13.57 -6.53
N GLY A 64 3.21 12.45 -5.85
CA GLY A 64 4.39 12.28 -5.00
C GLY A 64 5.67 11.95 -5.74
N ASP A 65 5.62 11.71 -7.06
CA ASP A 65 6.74 11.20 -7.87
C ASP A 65 7.40 9.96 -7.24
N ILE A 66 6.58 9.03 -6.72
CA ILE A 66 7.00 7.81 -6.06
C ILE A 66 6.41 6.58 -6.71
N ARG A 67 7.10 5.45 -6.52
CA ARG A 67 6.64 4.12 -6.96
C ARG A 67 6.96 3.06 -5.92
N ILE A 68 6.20 1.98 -5.94
CA ILE A 68 6.44 0.81 -5.11
C ILE A 68 7.26 -0.19 -5.92
N VAL A 69 8.26 -0.77 -5.27
CA VAL A 69 9.07 -1.89 -5.80
C VAL A 69 9.13 -3.02 -4.78
N ASN A 70 9.36 -4.24 -5.26
CA ASN A 70 9.67 -5.38 -4.40
C ASN A 70 11.15 -5.34 -3.96
N ILE A 71 11.58 -6.35 -3.21
CA ILE A 71 12.98 -6.49 -2.76
C ILE A 71 13.98 -6.65 -3.90
N GLN A 72 13.54 -7.04 -5.10
CA GLN A 72 14.36 -7.15 -6.30
C GLN A 72 14.38 -5.84 -7.13
N GLY A 73 13.67 -4.81 -6.70
CA GLY A 73 13.54 -3.55 -7.44
C GLY A 73 12.52 -3.58 -8.59
N GLU A 74 11.78 -4.69 -8.73
CA GLU A 74 10.76 -4.89 -9.74
C GLU A 74 9.37 -4.44 -9.27
N ARG A 75 8.37 -4.55 -10.15
CA ARG A 75 6.97 -4.26 -9.77
C ARG A 75 6.48 -5.27 -8.75
N PRO A 76 5.81 -4.81 -7.67
CA PRO A 76 5.31 -5.71 -6.64
C PRO A 76 4.25 -6.66 -7.19
N SER A 77 4.12 -7.82 -6.57
CA SER A 77 3.06 -8.77 -6.86
C SER A 77 1.69 -8.21 -6.44
N ILE A 78 0.62 -8.77 -7.01
CA ILE A 78 -0.75 -8.43 -6.59
C ILE A 78 -0.94 -8.73 -5.10
N TRP A 79 -0.41 -9.85 -4.62
CA TRP A 79 -0.47 -10.24 -3.21
C TRP A 79 0.20 -9.23 -2.28
N ALA A 80 1.40 -8.76 -2.64
CA ALA A 80 2.08 -7.73 -1.87
C ALA A 80 1.24 -6.44 -1.76
N LEU A 81 0.64 -6.00 -2.87
CA LEU A 81 -0.24 -4.83 -2.88
C LEU A 81 -1.55 -5.07 -2.14
N THR A 82 -2.10 -6.30 -2.19
CA THR A 82 -3.29 -6.66 -1.39
C THR A 82 -2.99 -6.62 0.09
N ILE A 83 -1.86 -7.16 0.55
CA ILE A 83 -1.42 -7.05 1.94
C ILE A 83 -1.34 -5.57 2.35
N ARG A 84 -0.71 -4.73 1.54
CA ARG A 84 -0.67 -3.27 1.80
C ARG A 84 -2.05 -2.63 1.87
N ALA A 85 -2.97 -3.03 0.98
CA ALA A 85 -4.33 -2.52 0.95
C ALA A 85 -5.13 -2.95 2.19
N MET A 86 -4.91 -4.15 2.71
CA MET A 86 -5.54 -4.61 3.95
C MET A 86 -5.21 -3.69 5.14
N PHE A 87 -3.99 -3.15 5.20
CA PHE A 87 -3.62 -2.19 6.23
C PHE A 87 -4.43 -0.88 6.13
N VAL A 88 -4.89 -0.49 4.94
CA VAL A 88 -5.75 0.70 4.76
C VAL A 88 -7.14 0.48 5.36
N VAL A 89 -7.64 -0.76 5.39
CA VAL A 89 -8.94 -1.11 5.97
C VAL A 89 -8.99 -0.81 7.48
N PHE A 90 -7.86 -0.89 8.18
CA PHE A 90 -7.75 -0.49 9.58
C PHE A 90 -7.84 1.03 9.81
N GLY A 91 -7.99 1.80 8.73
CA GLY A 91 -8.28 3.23 8.78
C GLY A 91 -7.17 4.09 9.37
N PRO A 92 -7.54 5.22 10.01
CA PRO A 92 -6.57 6.20 10.52
C PRO A 92 -5.64 5.64 11.61
N LEU A 93 -6.06 4.63 12.36
CA LEU A 93 -5.20 3.96 13.35
C LEU A 93 -3.95 3.37 12.71
N ASN A 94 -4.07 2.83 11.50
CA ASN A 94 -2.92 2.29 10.80
C ASN A 94 -1.90 3.36 10.40
N THR A 95 -2.38 4.57 10.05
CA THR A 95 -1.49 5.70 9.75
C THR A 95 -0.68 6.09 10.99
N VAL A 96 -1.30 6.07 12.16
CA VAL A 96 -0.59 6.33 13.44
C VAL A 96 0.44 5.25 13.70
N VAL A 97 0.09 3.98 13.53
CA VAL A 97 1.02 2.85 13.70
C VAL A 97 2.18 2.93 12.70
N ASP A 98 1.90 3.24 11.43
CA ASP A 98 2.93 3.42 10.41
C ASP A 98 3.88 4.59 10.76
N ILE A 99 3.36 5.72 11.25
CA ILE A 99 4.18 6.88 11.65
C ILE A 99 5.06 6.51 12.85
N LEU A 100 4.49 5.90 13.89
CA LEU A 100 5.24 5.47 15.07
C LEU A 100 6.32 4.46 14.68
N TRP A 101 6.02 3.54 13.79
CA TRP A 101 6.98 2.58 13.29
C TRP A 101 8.11 3.24 12.50
N LEU A 102 7.78 4.18 11.60
CA LEU A 102 8.75 4.94 10.79
C LEU A 102 9.75 5.73 11.64
N THR A 103 9.35 6.18 12.85
CA THR A 103 10.24 6.88 13.77
C THR A 103 11.24 5.97 14.46
N THR A 104 10.91 4.69 14.60
CA THR A 104 11.72 3.68 15.30
C THR A 104 12.55 2.82 14.34
N ASP A 105 12.13 2.71 13.08
CA ASP A 105 12.79 1.88 12.09
C ASP A 105 14.03 2.57 11.50
N GLU A 106 15.19 1.93 11.60
CA GLU A 106 16.47 2.46 11.08
C GLU A 106 16.42 2.81 9.58
N ARG A 107 15.55 2.14 8.83
CA ARG A 107 15.41 2.31 7.37
C ARG A 107 14.23 3.14 6.96
N ARG A 108 13.46 3.65 7.93
CA ARG A 108 12.25 4.44 7.67
C ARG A 108 11.26 3.74 6.73
N GLN A 109 11.15 2.42 6.85
CA GLN A 109 10.22 1.59 6.09
C GLN A 109 8.92 1.44 6.88
N ALA A 110 7.77 1.74 6.28
CA ALA A 110 6.48 1.58 6.94
C ALA A 110 6.21 0.11 7.29
N LEU A 111 5.47 -0.15 8.36
CA LEU A 111 5.17 -1.51 8.81
C LEU A 111 4.47 -2.33 7.71
N ARG A 112 3.50 -1.73 7.01
CA ARG A 112 2.84 -2.34 5.86
C ARG A 112 3.80 -2.71 4.73
N ASP A 113 4.88 -1.94 4.55
CA ASP A 113 5.90 -2.20 3.53
C ASP A 113 6.77 -3.40 3.91
N LYS A 114 7.08 -3.55 5.21
CA LYS A 114 7.80 -4.72 5.73
C LYS A 114 6.98 -6.00 5.53
N PHE A 115 5.71 -6.00 5.90
CA PHE A 115 4.84 -7.18 5.71
C PHE A 115 4.65 -7.55 4.23
N ALA A 116 4.60 -6.55 3.35
CA ALA A 116 4.45 -6.76 1.91
C ALA A 116 5.78 -7.02 1.18
N HIS A 117 6.93 -6.95 1.86
CA HIS A 117 8.27 -7.00 1.27
C HIS A 117 8.44 -6.00 0.13
N THR A 118 8.01 -4.76 0.36
CA THR A 118 8.04 -3.69 -0.64
C THR A 118 8.79 -2.47 -0.12
N TYR A 119 9.26 -1.66 -1.05
CA TYR A 119 9.89 -0.38 -0.79
C TYR A 119 9.20 0.72 -1.59
N VAL A 120 9.10 1.90 -0.99
CA VAL A 120 8.64 3.11 -1.69
C VAL A 120 9.87 3.90 -2.09
N ILE A 121 10.05 4.10 -3.38
CA ILE A 121 11.19 4.83 -3.94
C ILE A 121 10.70 5.97 -4.83
N ARG A 122 11.54 6.97 -5.08
CA ARG A 122 11.25 7.99 -6.10
C ARG A 122 11.23 7.37 -7.48
N THR A 123 10.34 7.83 -8.36
CA THR A 123 10.21 7.30 -9.72
C THR A 123 11.52 7.39 -10.50
N ARG A 124 12.30 8.44 -10.26
CA ARG A 124 13.62 8.69 -10.90
C ARG A 124 14.80 8.04 -10.19
N ALA A 125 14.55 7.28 -9.10
CA ALA A 125 15.66 6.62 -8.39
C ALA A 125 16.33 5.59 -9.30
N LYS A 126 17.66 5.67 -9.37
CA LYS A 126 18.51 4.71 -10.08
C LYS A 126 18.98 3.64 -9.11
N PRO A 127 19.11 2.37 -9.53
CA PRO A 127 19.72 1.34 -8.71
C PRO A 127 21.17 1.73 -8.39
N MET A 128 21.57 1.58 -7.12
CA MET A 128 22.92 1.88 -6.64
C MET A 128 23.82 0.64 -6.55
N GLY A 129 23.38 -0.51 -7.08
CA GLY A 129 24.10 -1.78 -7.00
C GLY A 129 23.22 -2.92 -6.53
N GLN A 130 23.85 -4.03 -6.17
CA GLN A 130 23.18 -5.21 -5.63
C GLN A 130 23.29 -5.23 -4.10
N GLY A 131 22.22 -5.65 -3.42
CA GLY A 131 22.20 -5.81 -1.98
C GLY A 131 22.01 -7.28 -1.61
N ALA A 132 22.58 -7.70 -0.47
CA ALA A 132 22.29 -8.99 0.13
C ALA A 132 20.93 -8.97 0.84
N ILE A 133 20.14 -10.02 0.69
CA ILE A 133 18.90 -10.19 1.45
C ILE A 133 19.27 -10.75 2.82
N VAL A 134 18.96 -10.00 3.88
CA VAL A 134 19.18 -10.40 5.27
C VAL A 134 17.83 -10.49 5.96
N TYR A 135 17.62 -11.55 6.74
CA TYR A 135 16.41 -11.71 7.52
C TYR A 135 16.62 -11.13 8.92
N THR A 136 15.76 -10.19 9.30
CA THR A 136 15.79 -9.54 10.61
C THR A 136 14.53 -9.89 11.38
N THR A 137 14.67 -10.30 12.65
CA THR A 137 13.55 -10.62 13.52
C THR A 137 13.11 -9.38 14.29
N TYR A 138 11.82 -9.07 14.22
CA TYR A 138 11.19 -8.04 15.05
C TYR A 138 10.13 -8.66 15.93
N THR A 139 10.12 -8.28 17.21
CA THR A 139 9.08 -8.71 18.14
C THR A 139 8.00 -7.64 18.23
N ILE A 140 6.78 -7.97 17.82
CA ILE A 140 5.61 -7.10 17.84
C ILE A 140 4.53 -7.79 18.66
N PHE A 141 4.06 -7.17 19.75
CA PHE A 141 3.07 -7.74 20.67
C PHE A 141 3.41 -9.18 21.12
N ALA A 142 4.67 -9.42 21.52
CA ALA A 142 5.19 -10.72 21.95
C ALA A 142 5.19 -11.81 20.84
N VAL A 143 4.95 -11.47 19.59
CA VAL A 143 5.08 -12.36 18.44
C VAL A 143 6.32 -11.96 17.64
N ASN A 144 7.15 -12.95 17.30
CA ASN A 144 8.34 -12.74 16.49
C ASN A 144 8.00 -12.81 15.01
N PHE A 145 8.27 -11.75 14.30
CA PHE A 145 8.13 -11.66 12.85
C PHE A 145 9.50 -11.63 12.17
N LEU A 146 9.66 -12.39 11.11
CA LEU A 146 10.86 -12.44 10.30
C LEU A 146 10.63 -11.60 9.02
N PHE A 147 11.43 -10.55 8.85
CA PHE A 147 11.35 -9.69 7.68
C PHE A 147 12.59 -9.79 6.81
N ALA A 148 12.39 -9.89 5.50
CA ALA A 148 13.47 -9.81 4.54
C ALA A 148 13.84 -8.35 4.28
N GLU A 149 15.11 -8.02 4.47
CA GLU A 149 15.65 -6.68 4.27
C GLU A 149 16.82 -6.73 3.28
N VAL A 150 16.94 -5.71 2.44
CA VAL A 150 18.07 -5.58 1.52
C VAL A 150 19.17 -4.76 2.20
N ARG A 151 20.38 -5.31 2.35
CA ARG A 151 21.56 -4.61 2.86
C ARG A 151 22.58 -4.42 1.75
N PRO A 152 23.23 -3.24 1.65
CA PRO A 152 24.34 -3.07 0.71
C PRO A 152 25.42 -4.09 1.04
N VAL A 153 26.02 -4.68 0.01
CA VAL A 153 27.19 -5.53 0.17
C VAL A 153 28.34 -4.62 0.60
N SER A 154 28.88 -4.86 1.79
CA SER A 154 30.02 -4.13 2.31
C SER A 154 31.23 -4.35 1.39
N GLY A 155 31.52 -3.38 0.53
CA GLY A 155 32.63 -3.44 -0.43
C GLY A 155 32.54 -2.44 -1.58
N GLU A 156 31.38 -1.82 -1.83
CA GLU A 156 31.19 -0.87 -2.92
C GLU A 156 30.85 0.57 -2.46
N ALA A 157 31.20 0.93 -1.24
CA ALA A 157 31.19 2.33 -0.80
C ALA A 157 32.58 2.93 -1.09
N GLY A 158 32.84 3.24 -2.35
CA GLY A 158 33.96 4.02 -2.83
C GLY A 158 33.48 5.21 -3.61
#